data_8a824921efd5cf2afb3dcff220fd158e
#
_entry.id   8a824921efd5cf2afb3dcff220fd158e
#
_cell.length_a   1.000
_cell.length_b   1.000
_cell.length_c   1.000
_cell.angle_alpha   90.00
_cell.angle_beta   90.00
_cell.angle_gamma   90.00
#
_symmetry.space_group_name_H-M   'P 1'
#
loop_
_entity.id
_entity.type
_entity.pdbx_description
1 polymer ?
#
loop_
_entity_poly.entity_id
_entity_poly.type
_entity_poly.pdbx_seq_one_letter_code
_entity_poly.pdbx_strand_id
1 'polypeptide(L)'
;MADKEMQQKILNICKESTEKNPIVIFNRIVKNEDISIPIHGPIHHVVDGAAFMTAFFNAGGKINLEESFWELCNRAEKMPGGMCGHWGVCGAVTSVGAALSIIKKTGPLSDFDWGNHILYSSKALEKLGKVGGPRCCKRNAYLALEAAIDFVN
;
A
#
# COMPACT_ATOMS: atom_id res chain seq x y z
N MET A 1 -2.46 9.27 -14.81
CA MET A 1 -3.35 10.32 -14.27
C MET A 1 -4.23 9.74 -13.19
N ALA A 2 -4.35 10.46 -12.08
CA ALA A 2 -5.13 9.98 -10.94
C ALA A 2 -6.63 10.10 -11.23
N ASP A 3 -7.37 9.07 -10.87
CA ASP A 3 -8.83 9.09 -10.93
C ASP A 3 -9.33 9.42 -9.52
N LYS A 4 -9.66 10.70 -9.32
CA LYS A 4 -10.11 11.20 -8.01
C LYS A 4 -11.40 10.54 -7.55
N GLU A 5 -12.30 10.23 -8.48
CA GLU A 5 -13.55 9.56 -8.15
C GLU A 5 -13.29 8.16 -7.61
N MET A 6 -12.42 7.40 -8.28
CA MET A 6 -12.04 6.06 -7.81
C MET A 6 -11.34 6.13 -6.45
N GLN A 7 -10.43 7.08 -6.28
CA GLN A 7 -9.74 7.29 -5.01
C GLN A 7 -10.73 7.57 -3.88
N GLN A 8 -11.73 8.42 -4.14
CA GLN A 8 -12.76 8.73 -3.14
C GLN A 8 -13.57 7.50 -2.76
N LYS A 9 -13.89 6.65 -3.74
CA LYS A 9 -14.62 5.39 -3.47
C LYS A 9 -13.77 4.45 -2.60
N ILE A 10 -12.48 4.36 -2.88
CA ILE A 10 -11.56 3.55 -2.08
C ILE A 10 -11.53 4.08 -0.64
N LEU A 11 -11.38 5.40 -0.48
CA LEU A 11 -11.38 6.02 0.85
C LEU A 11 -12.67 5.72 1.61
N ASN A 12 -13.82 5.80 0.94
CA ASN A 12 -15.10 5.53 1.58
C ASN A 12 -15.17 4.09 2.10
N ILE A 13 -14.68 3.12 1.34
CA ILE A 13 -14.61 1.72 1.78
C ILE A 13 -13.70 1.61 3.01
N CYS A 14 -12.57 2.27 3.00
CA CYS A 14 -11.65 2.27 4.13
C CYS A 14 -12.30 2.87 5.38
N LYS A 15 -13.01 3.98 5.24
CA LYS A 15 -13.67 4.65 6.36
C LYS A 15 -14.79 3.82 6.98
N GLU A 16 -15.47 3.01 6.18
CA GLU A 16 -16.55 2.15 6.64
C GLU A 16 -16.03 0.86 7.28
N SER A 17 -14.80 0.48 7.00
CA SER A 17 -14.22 -0.77 7.50
C SER A 17 -13.85 -0.68 8.97
N THR A 18 -14.13 -1.76 9.70
CA THR A 18 -13.66 -1.94 11.08
C THR A 18 -12.60 -3.05 11.15
N GLU A 19 -12.20 -3.58 10.00
CA GLU A 19 -11.30 -4.72 9.90
C GLU A 19 -9.88 -4.34 10.26
N LYS A 20 -9.17 -5.23 10.94
CA LYS A 20 -7.79 -5.04 11.38
C LYS A 20 -6.78 -5.83 10.54
N ASN A 21 -7.26 -6.67 9.63
CA ASN A 21 -6.39 -7.42 8.71
C ASN A 21 -6.34 -6.70 7.37
N PRO A 22 -5.17 -6.19 6.97
CA PRO A 22 -5.06 -5.44 5.71
C PRO A 22 -5.41 -6.26 4.47
N ILE A 23 -5.20 -7.58 4.50
CA ILE A 23 -5.55 -8.45 3.37
C ILE A 23 -7.07 -8.51 3.19
N VAL A 24 -7.82 -8.57 4.28
CA VAL A 24 -9.28 -8.56 4.23
C VAL A 24 -9.79 -7.22 3.68
N ILE A 25 -9.18 -6.11 4.09
CA ILE A 25 -9.53 -4.78 3.59
C ILE A 25 -9.21 -4.70 2.10
N PHE A 26 -8.03 -5.16 1.69
CA PHE A 26 -7.64 -5.20 0.29
C PHE A 26 -8.65 -5.99 -0.55
N ASN A 27 -9.06 -7.17 -0.08
CA ASN A 27 -10.05 -7.99 -0.77
C ASN A 27 -11.38 -7.27 -0.92
N ARG A 28 -11.80 -6.56 0.11
CA ARG A 28 -13.06 -5.81 0.07
C ARG A 28 -13.02 -4.71 -0.98
N ILE A 29 -11.88 -4.06 -1.12
CA ILE A 29 -11.69 -3.02 -2.14
C ILE A 29 -11.72 -3.61 -3.54
N VAL A 30 -10.91 -4.65 -3.80
CA VAL A 30 -10.77 -5.20 -5.15
C VAL A 30 -11.99 -5.97 -5.61
N LYS A 31 -12.84 -6.44 -4.69
CA LYS A 31 -14.07 -7.16 -5.02
C LYS A 31 -15.31 -6.27 -5.04
N ASN A 32 -15.16 -4.98 -4.77
CA ASN A 32 -16.28 -4.05 -4.77
C ASN A 32 -16.79 -3.84 -6.20
N GLU A 33 -18.10 -3.99 -6.38
CA GLU A 33 -18.73 -3.90 -7.70
C GLU A 33 -18.73 -2.48 -8.28
N ASP A 34 -18.68 -1.48 -7.41
CA ASP A 34 -18.69 -0.07 -7.81
C ASP A 34 -17.30 0.43 -8.24
N ILE A 35 -16.27 -0.41 -8.04
CA ILE A 35 -14.89 -0.08 -8.38
C ILE A 35 -14.34 -1.19 -9.27
N SER A 36 -13.74 -0.80 -10.40
CA SER A 36 -13.10 -1.75 -11.30
C SER A 36 -11.58 -1.70 -11.10
N ILE A 37 -11.06 -2.58 -10.23
CA ILE A 37 -9.63 -2.65 -9.97
C ILE A 37 -9.02 -3.72 -10.88
N PRO A 38 -8.16 -3.35 -11.83
CA PRO A 38 -7.54 -4.35 -12.72
C PRO A 38 -6.51 -5.20 -11.98
N ILE A 39 -6.18 -6.35 -12.59
CA ILE A 39 -5.13 -7.22 -12.04
C ILE A 39 -3.78 -6.50 -12.06
N HIS A 40 -3.54 -5.69 -13.08
CA HIS A 40 -2.35 -4.85 -13.21
C HIS A 40 -2.76 -3.39 -13.28
N GLY A 41 -1.93 -2.50 -12.78
CA GLY A 41 -2.12 -1.08 -12.95
C GLY A 41 -1.70 -0.24 -11.77
N PRO A 42 -1.46 1.06 -12.02
CA PRO A 42 -0.97 1.99 -10.98
C PRO A 42 -1.92 2.20 -9.80
N ILE A 43 -3.21 1.88 -9.95
CA ILE A 43 -4.16 2.04 -8.84
C ILE A 43 -3.76 1.19 -7.64
N HIS A 44 -3.05 0.09 -7.85
CA HIS A 44 -2.54 -0.75 -6.76
C HIS A 44 -1.54 0.01 -5.88
N HIS A 45 -0.91 1.05 -6.41
CA HIS A 45 -0.02 1.91 -5.63
C HIS A 45 -0.78 2.70 -4.55
N VAL A 46 -2.08 2.84 -4.69
CA VAL A 46 -2.95 3.45 -3.68
C VAL A 46 -3.58 2.38 -2.80
N VAL A 47 -4.17 1.36 -3.43
CA VAL A 47 -4.97 0.34 -2.73
C VAL A 47 -4.16 -0.38 -1.66
N ASP A 48 -2.92 -0.75 -1.99
CA ASP A 48 -2.10 -1.58 -1.12
C ASP A 48 -1.75 -0.84 0.18
N GLY A 49 -1.22 0.37 0.08
CA GLY A 49 -0.90 1.19 1.24
C GLY A 49 -2.13 1.62 2.02
N ALA A 50 -3.24 1.90 1.31
CA ALA A 50 -4.49 2.28 1.95
C ALA A 50 -5.04 1.16 2.82
N ALA A 51 -4.98 -0.08 2.33
CA ALA A 51 -5.42 -1.24 3.10
C ALA A 51 -4.60 -1.39 4.39
N PHE A 52 -3.29 -1.21 4.29
CA PHE A 52 -2.40 -1.30 5.45
C PHE A 52 -2.69 -0.18 6.46
N MET A 53 -2.81 1.07 6.00
CA MET A 53 -3.08 2.21 6.88
C MET A 53 -4.43 2.09 7.59
N THR A 54 -5.43 1.59 6.87
CA THR A 54 -6.77 1.39 7.43
C THR A 54 -6.74 0.35 8.55
N ALA A 55 -6.04 -0.76 8.33
CA ALA A 55 -5.87 -1.79 9.33
C ALA A 55 -5.17 -1.24 10.58
N PHE A 56 -4.13 -0.45 10.38
CA PHE A 56 -3.39 0.20 11.46
C PHE A 56 -4.30 1.13 12.26
N PHE A 57 -5.07 1.97 11.59
CA PHE A 57 -6.02 2.89 12.21
C PHE A 57 -7.07 2.12 13.02
N ASN A 58 -7.64 1.06 12.44
CA ASN A 58 -8.68 0.26 13.09
C ASN A 58 -8.14 -0.49 14.31
N ALA A 59 -6.87 -0.79 14.33
CA ALA A 59 -6.21 -1.45 15.47
C ALA A 59 -5.85 -0.46 16.60
N GLY A 60 -6.26 0.80 16.48
CA GLY A 60 -6.00 1.82 17.48
C GLY A 60 -4.83 2.75 17.13
N GLY A 61 -4.31 2.66 15.94
CA GLY A 61 -3.23 3.53 15.49
C GLY A 61 -3.65 5.00 15.46
N LYS A 62 -2.74 5.87 15.87
CA LYS A 62 -3.02 7.29 16.01
C LYS A 62 -2.65 8.07 14.76
N ILE A 63 -3.51 8.00 13.75
CA ILE A 63 -3.36 8.77 12.50
C ILE A 63 -4.69 9.39 12.13
N ASN A 64 -4.64 10.44 11.33
CA ASN A 64 -5.83 10.93 10.64
C ASN A 64 -5.92 10.13 9.34
N LEU A 65 -6.86 9.20 9.27
CA LEU A 65 -6.96 8.27 8.14
C LEU A 65 -7.18 9.00 6.82
N GLU A 66 -8.08 9.99 6.79
CA GLU A 66 -8.39 10.71 5.56
C GLU A 66 -7.18 11.51 5.05
N GLU A 67 -6.54 12.28 5.92
CA GLU A 67 -5.34 13.05 5.54
C GLU A 67 -4.22 12.12 5.06
N SER A 68 -4.01 11.03 5.78
CA SER A 68 -2.98 10.04 5.44
C SER A 68 -3.26 9.38 4.10
N PHE A 69 -4.53 9.09 3.83
CA PHE A 69 -4.94 8.51 2.54
C PHE A 69 -4.62 9.46 1.38
N TRP A 70 -4.96 10.74 1.51
CA TRP A 70 -4.70 11.69 0.42
C TRP A 70 -3.20 11.95 0.23
N GLU A 71 -2.43 11.91 1.31
CA GLU A 71 -0.97 11.99 1.19
C GLU A 71 -0.41 10.75 0.46
N LEU A 72 -0.96 9.58 0.76
CA LEU A 72 -0.58 8.36 0.05
C LEU A 72 -0.90 8.47 -1.44
N CYS A 73 -2.08 8.97 -1.79
CA CYS A 73 -2.46 9.19 -3.19
C CYS A 73 -1.47 10.12 -3.89
N ASN A 74 -1.09 11.20 -3.21
CA ASN A 74 -0.13 12.16 -3.75
C ASN A 74 1.22 11.49 -4.06
N ARG A 75 1.70 10.64 -3.17
CA ARG A 75 2.95 9.90 -3.39
C ARG A 75 2.80 8.84 -4.48
N ALA A 76 1.67 8.13 -4.47
CA ALA A 76 1.40 7.07 -5.44
C ALA A 76 1.35 7.59 -6.88
N GLU A 77 0.85 8.80 -7.08
CA GLU A 77 0.80 9.43 -8.41
C GLU A 77 2.18 9.62 -9.02
N LYS A 78 3.22 9.68 -8.19
CA LYS A 78 4.61 9.86 -8.64
C LYS A 78 5.30 8.53 -8.94
N MET A 79 4.69 7.41 -8.61
CA MET A 79 5.24 6.09 -8.88
C MET A 79 4.91 5.67 -10.32
N PRO A 80 5.92 5.41 -11.16
CA PRO A 80 5.65 5.07 -12.55
C PRO A 80 5.10 3.65 -12.69
N GLY A 81 4.23 3.45 -13.67
CA GLY A 81 3.78 2.12 -14.04
C GLY A 81 4.94 1.31 -14.58
N GLY A 82 4.97 0.01 -14.28
CA GLY A 82 6.02 -0.88 -14.77
C GLY A 82 7.34 -0.75 -14.03
N MET A 83 7.39 -0.01 -12.92
CA MET A 83 8.63 0.19 -12.18
C MET A 83 9.25 -1.13 -11.70
N CYS A 84 8.46 -2.18 -11.52
CA CYS A 84 8.97 -3.47 -11.09
C CYS A 84 10.02 -4.03 -12.07
N GLY A 85 9.71 -3.97 -13.36
CA GLY A 85 10.62 -4.48 -14.39
C GLY A 85 11.72 -3.48 -14.77
N HIS A 86 11.43 -2.19 -14.68
CA HIS A 86 12.38 -1.15 -15.10
C HIS A 86 13.33 -0.71 -13.99
N TRP A 87 12.86 -0.69 -12.75
CA TRP A 87 13.63 -0.15 -11.62
C TRP A 87 13.98 -1.19 -10.56
N GLY A 88 13.44 -2.40 -10.67
CA GLY A 88 13.72 -3.45 -9.68
C GLY A 88 13.00 -3.30 -8.37
N VAL A 89 11.96 -2.46 -8.32
CA VAL A 89 11.13 -2.28 -7.12
C VAL A 89 9.65 -2.38 -7.51
N CYS A 90 8.88 -3.07 -6.69
CA CYS A 90 7.46 -3.27 -6.96
C CYS A 90 6.64 -2.15 -6.32
N GLY A 91 5.70 -1.59 -7.09
CA GLY A 91 4.81 -0.54 -6.60
C GLY A 91 3.95 -0.96 -5.41
N ALA A 92 3.61 -2.26 -5.30
CA ALA A 92 2.88 -2.76 -4.14
C ALA A 92 3.71 -2.57 -2.85
N VAL A 93 4.98 -2.95 -2.90
CA VAL A 93 5.90 -2.79 -1.77
C VAL A 93 6.14 -1.31 -1.49
N THR A 94 6.35 -0.52 -2.54
CA THR A 94 6.56 0.93 -2.40
C THR A 94 5.34 1.62 -1.79
N SER A 95 4.13 1.19 -2.16
CA SER A 95 2.89 1.72 -1.60
C SER A 95 2.80 1.47 -0.09
N VAL A 96 3.06 0.25 0.35
CA VAL A 96 3.06 -0.09 1.78
C VAL A 96 4.21 0.62 2.50
N GLY A 97 5.37 0.70 1.86
CA GLY A 97 6.51 1.46 2.39
C GLY A 97 6.17 2.93 2.59
N ALA A 98 5.47 3.53 1.62
CA ALA A 98 5.01 4.91 1.74
C ALA A 98 4.01 5.06 2.89
N ALA A 99 3.11 4.08 3.05
CA ALA A 99 2.15 4.08 4.16
C ALA A 99 2.87 4.04 5.51
N LEU A 100 3.88 3.19 5.65
CA LEU A 100 4.71 3.13 6.88
C LEU A 100 5.40 4.47 7.14
N SER A 101 5.93 5.08 6.10
CA SER A 101 6.58 6.39 6.19
C SER A 101 5.61 7.46 6.70
N ILE A 102 4.39 7.46 6.16
CA ILE A 102 3.34 8.40 6.57
C ILE A 102 2.95 8.19 8.04
N ILE A 103 2.75 6.93 8.43
CA ILE A 103 2.39 6.55 9.80
C ILE A 103 3.46 7.01 10.79
N LYS A 104 4.72 6.82 10.46
CA LYS A 104 5.86 7.17 11.33
C LYS A 104 6.30 8.62 11.15
N LYS A 105 5.70 9.37 10.23
CA LYS A 105 6.08 10.73 9.89
C LYS A 105 7.57 10.82 9.52
N THR A 106 8.04 9.83 8.77
CA THR A 106 9.44 9.72 8.36
C THR A 106 9.66 10.50 7.07
N GLY A 107 10.79 11.19 6.98
CA GLY A 107 11.20 11.90 5.79
C GLY A 107 12.69 11.67 5.51
N PRO A 108 13.21 12.25 4.43
CA PRO A 108 14.61 12.03 4.04
C PRO A 108 15.63 12.43 5.10
N LEU A 109 15.27 13.36 5.97
CA LEU A 109 16.18 13.85 7.01
C LEU A 109 15.88 13.28 8.40
N SER A 110 14.96 12.30 8.47
CA SER A 110 14.65 11.63 9.73
C SER A 110 15.85 10.80 10.18
N ASP A 111 15.95 10.63 11.49
CA ASP A 111 17.07 9.94 12.12
C ASP A 111 16.66 8.52 12.53
N PHE A 112 15.84 8.43 13.57
CA PHE A 112 15.53 7.18 14.25
C PHE A 112 14.75 6.18 13.39
N ASP A 113 13.72 6.65 12.70
CA ASP A 113 12.80 5.78 11.95
C ASP A 113 13.15 5.66 10.47
N TRP A 114 14.23 6.33 10.04
CA TRP A 114 14.57 6.39 8.62
C TRP A 114 14.72 5.01 7.98
N GLY A 115 15.33 4.08 8.69
CA GLY A 115 15.58 2.73 8.17
C GLY A 115 14.39 1.79 8.24
N ASN A 116 13.34 2.13 9.00
CA ASN A 116 12.26 1.20 9.31
C ASN A 116 11.51 0.74 8.06
N HIS A 117 10.99 1.68 7.27
CA HIS A 117 10.23 1.32 6.06
C HIS A 117 11.14 0.79 4.95
N ILE A 118 12.41 1.18 4.95
CA ILE A 118 13.39 0.62 4.02
C ILE A 118 13.64 -0.85 4.34
N LEU A 119 13.75 -1.18 5.62
CA LEU A 119 13.94 -2.56 6.06
C LEU A 119 12.73 -3.42 5.69
N TYR A 120 11.51 -2.92 5.89
CA TYR A 120 10.31 -3.58 5.41
C TYR A 120 10.40 -3.85 3.91
N SER A 121 10.71 -2.82 3.13
CA SER A 121 10.80 -2.94 1.67
C SER A 121 11.79 -4.01 1.23
N SER A 122 12.95 -4.06 1.88
CA SER A 122 13.97 -5.07 1.56
C SER A 122 13.46 -6.49 1.78
N LYS A 123 12.76 -6.73 2.87
CA LYS A 123 12.19 -8.05 3.19
C LYS A 123 11.06 -8.42 2.22
N ALA A 124 10.19 -7.48 1.91
CA ALA A 124 9.08 -7.70 0.99
C ALA A 124 9.59 -7.95 -0.44
N LEU A 125 10.57 -7.17 -0.89
CA LEU A 125 11.14 -7.33 -2.23
C LEU A 125 11.85 -8.68 -2.38
N GLU A 126 12.52 -9.16 -1.36
CA GLU A 126 13.13 -10.50 -1.37
C GLU A 126 12.05 -11.56 -1.60
N LYS A 127 10.93 -11.46 -0.90
CA LYS A 127 9.81 -12.40 -1.04
C LYS A 127 9.25 -12.39 -2.45
N LEU A 128 9.04 -11.19 -3.02
CA LEU A 128 8.54 -11.05 -4.39
C LEU A 128 9.54 -11.59 -5.41
N GLY A 129 10.81 -11.30 -5.23
CA GLY A 129 11.86 -11.76 -6.13
C GLY A 129 11.93 -13.28 -6.20
N LYS A 130 11.73 -13.94 -5.08
CA LYS A 130 11.74 -15.42 -5.01
C LYS A 130 10.51 -16.03 -5.70
N VAL A 131 9.36 -15.37 -5.65
CA VAL A 131 8.17 -15.83 -6.35
C VAL A 131 8.35 -15.64 -7.88
N GLY A 132 8.92 -14.52 -8.27
CA GLY A 132 9.26 -14.24 -9.67
C GLY A 132 8.08 -13.79 -10.52
N GLY A 133 8.33 -13.72 -11.82
CA GLY A 133 7.34 -13.28 -12.78
C GLY A 133 6.46 -14.39 -13.32
N PRO A 134 5.58 -14.05 -14.28
CA PRO A 134 5.39 -12.71 -14.82
C PRO A 134 4.69 -11.77 -13.83
N ARG A 135 4.72 -10.48 -14.16
CA ARG A 135 4.14 -9.43 -13.29
C ARG A 135 2.66 -9.68 -13.02
N CYS A 136 2.29 -9.54 -11.75
CA CYS A 136 0.90 -9.56 -11.33
C CYS A 136 0.74 -8.62 -10.12
N CYS A 137 0.20 -7.43 -10.36
CA CYS A 137 0.05 -6.42 -9.31
C CYS A 137 -0.84 -6.90 -8.17
N LYS A 138 -1.90 -7.64 -8.49
CA LYS A 138 -2.80 -8.17 -7.47
C LYS A 138 -2.11 -9.20 -6.58
N ARG A 139 -1.38 -10.16 -7.19
CA ARG A 139 -0.60 -11.15 -6.42
C ARG A 139 0.45 -10.47 -5.56
N ASN A 140 1.16 -9.49 -6.13
CA ASN A 140 2.21 -8.77 -5.44
C ASN A 140 1.65 -7.95 -4.27
N ALA A 141 0.42 -7.44 -4.40
CA ALA A 141 -0.26 -6.75 -3.31
C ALA A 141 -0.46 -7.69 -2.11
N TYR A 142 -0.93 -8.90 -2.34
CA TYR A 142 -1.07 -9.90 -1.27
C TYR A 142 0.26 -10.20 -0.60
N LEU A 143 1.32 -10.38 -1.38
CA LEU A 143 2.65 -10.68 -0.86
C LEU A 143 3.21 -9.51 -0.05
N ALA A 144 3.01 -8.29 -0.52
CA ALA A 144 3.46 -7.08 0.18
C ALA A 144 2.73 -6.90 1.51
N LEU A 145 1.42 -7.15 1.53
CA LEU A 145 0.61 -7.04 2.76
C LEU A 145 0.94 -8.15 3.76
N GLU A 146 1.17 -9.37 3.27
CA GLU A 146 1.63 -10.48 4.11
C GLU A 146 2.95 -10.13 4.78
N ALA A 147 3.90 -9.60 3.99
CA ALA A 147 5.20 -9.19 4.52
C ALA A 147 5.04 -8.06 5.55
N ALA A 148 4.08 -7.15 5.34
CA ALA A 148 3.82 -6.06 6.28
C ALA A 148 3.27 -6.59 7.61
N ILE A 149 2.36 -7.56 7.56
CA ILE A 149 1.82 -8.20 8.77
C ILE A 149 2.96 -8.85 9.56
N ASP A 150 3.81 -9.61 8.88
CA ASP A 150 4.94 -10.28 9.51
C ASP A 150 5.94 -9.27 10.10
N PHE A 151 6.15 -8.16 9.41
CA PHE A 151 7.13 -7.15 9.81
C PHE A 151 6.71 -6.41 11.09
N VAL A 152 5.40 -6.12 11.26
CA VAL A 152 4.91 -5.36 12.42
C VAL A 152 4.57 -6.25 13.62
N ASN A 153 4.55 -7.54 13.45
CA ASN A 153 4.36 -8.50 14.55
C ASN A 153 5.73 -8.90 15.19
#